data_8e57e94980fc1c18c3f2fb12ad779fee
#
_entry.id   8e57e94980fc1c18c3f2fb12ad779fee
#
_cell.length_a   1.000
_cell.length_b   1.000
_cell.length_c   1.000
_cell.angle_alpha   90.00
_cell.angle_beta   90.00
_cell.angle_gamma   90.00
#
_symmetry.space_group_name_H-M   'P 1'
#
loop_
_entity.id
_entity.type
_entity.pdbx_description
1 polymer ?
#
loop_
_entity_poly.entity_id
_entity_poly.type
_entity_poly.pdbx_seq_one_letter_code
_entity_poly.pdbx_strand_id
1 'polypeptide(L)'
;DEINEFILHECIHKIQERKDKKDKIVSIGLCGFDEFGLKRMAFNEGAIQYMVVNILKNDYEKVKLYDIELKTKSRKYFPLITNLVTQIIFLEGRKEFEKNIFINPLDFVYYTIDTFGELRFKAICDNLDYILKLKEKFVRISKQELSLDNQTMLENIEIEIKNTFFETQEIIMKSYFDSYLDRIETLSEVDNYRKKIFLYRNYIGKTKVYDKYYLEQISKLKII
;
A
#
# COMPACT_ATOMS: atom_id res chain seq x y z
N ASP A 1 24.37 10.14 -15.38
CA ASP A 1 23.99 8.70 -15.32
C ASP A 1 22.76 8.61 -14.44
N GLU A 2 21.59 8.40 -15.06
CA GLU A 2 20.35 8.19 -14.31
C GLU A 2 20.47 6.86 -13.57
N ILE A 3 20.36 6.91 -12.24
CA ILE A 3 20.26 5.70 -11.43
C ILE A 3 19.00 4.98 -11.88
N ASN A 4 19.16 3.76 -12.38
CA ASN A 4 18.03 2.94 -12.81
C ASN A 4 17.16 2.60 -11.60
N GLU A 5 15.86 2.92 -11.68
CA GLU A 5 14.85 2.68 -10.65
C GLU A 5 14.89 1.22 -10.17
N PHE A 6 15.04 0.26 -11.09
CA PHE A 6 15.16 -1.16 -10.77
C PHE A 6 16.43 -1.48 -9.95
N ILE A 7 17.59 -0.94 -10.35
CA ILE A 7 18.85 -1.18 -9.62
C ILE A 7 18.76 -0.65 -8.19
N LEU A 8 18.19 0.55 -8.01
CA LEU A 8 18.03 1.12 -6.69
C LEU A 8 17.08 0.28 -5.83
N HIS A 9 15.98 -0.24 -6.42
CA HIS A 9 15.04 -1.15 -5.77
C HIS A 9 15.77 -2.39 -5.22
N GLU A 10 16.54 -3.08 -6.05
CA GLU A 10 17.30 -4.27 -5.66
C GLU A 10 18.40 -3.95 -4.61
N CYS A 11 19.03 -2.79 -4.70
CA CYS A 11 19.99 -2.35 -3.69
C CYS A 11 19.34 -2.17 -2.32
N ILE A 12 18.12 -1.63 -2.25
CA ILE A 12 17.39 -1.47 -0.99
C ILE A 12 17.04 -2.83 -0.40
N HIS A 13 16.56 -3.79 -1.21
CA HIS A 13 16.35 -5.17 -0.75
C HIS A 13 17.61 -5.73 -0.11
N LYS A 14 18.77 -5.55 -0.76
CA LYS A 14 20.05 -6.06 -0.25
C LYS A 14 20.44 -5.43 1.08
N ILE A 15 20.21 -4.14 1.26
CA ILE A 15 20.48 -3.45 2.53
C ILE A 15 19.56 -3.97 3.66
N GLN A 16 18.35 -4.40 3.33
CA GLN A 16 17.38 -4.89 4.30
C GLN A 16 17.54 -6.36 4.69
N GLU A 17 18.39 -7.12 3.98
CA GLU A 17 18.68 -8.50 4.34
C GLU A 17 19.34 -8.57 5.73
N ARG A 18 18.78 -9.38 6.62
CA ARG A 18 19.37 -9.73 7.89
C ARG A 18 19.67 -11.21 7.91
N LYS A 19 20.89 -11.55 8.32
CA LYS A 19 21.37 -12.92 8.37
C LYS A 19 21.73 -13.32 9.81
N ASP A 20 21.55 -14.58 10.12
CA ASP A 20 22.02 -15.16 11.36
C ASP A 20 23.55 -15.46 11.33
N LYS A 21 24.05 -16.01 12.44
CA LYS A 21 25.49 -16.38 12.56
C LYS A 21 25.93 -17.48 11.58
N LYS A 22 25.00 -18.15 10.89
CA LYS A 22 25.24 -19.18 9.88
C LYS A 22 25.02 -18.66 8.46
N ASP A 23 24.98 -17.33 8.25
CA ASP A 23 24.74 -16.66 6.98
C ASP A 23 23.37 -16.96 6.34
N LYS A 24 22.41 -17.48 7.13
CA LYS A 24 21.03 -17.72 6.69
C LYS A 24 20.21 -16.44 6.84
N ILE A 25 19.45 -16.07 5.79
CA ILE A 25 18.54 -14.92 5.82
C ILE A 25 17.42 -15.22 6.84
N VAL A 26 17.27 -14.34 7.83
CA VAL A 26 16.24 -14.44 8.88
C VAL A 26 15.15 -13.38 8.75
N SER A 27 15.42 -12.28 8.05
CA SER A 27 14.40 -11.28 7.70
C SER A 27 14.83 -10.47 6.48
N ILE A 28 13.83 -9.94 5.76
CA ILE A 28 14.02 -9.03 4.62
C ILE A 28 13.02 -7.89 4.81
N GLY A 29 13.48 -6.72 5.24
CA GLY A 29 12.65 -5.55 5.41
C GLY A 29 11.42 -5.82 6.28
N LEU A 30 10.23 -5.50 5.74
CA LEU A 30 8.93 -5.67 6.40
C LEU A 30 8.36 -7.09 6.29
N CYS A 31 9.05 -7.99 5.56
CA CYS A 31 8.61 -9.36 5.43
C CYS A 31 8.70 -10.11 6.76
N GLY A 32 7.78 -11.04 6.97
CA GLY A 32 7.84 -12.04 8.03
C GLY A 32 7.93 -13.44 7.47
N PHE A 33 8.42 -14.37 8.28
CA PHE A 33 8.44 -15.79 7.95
C PHE A 33 7.55 -16.54 8.93
N ASP A 34 6.78 -17.49 8.44
CA ASP A 34 6.09 -18.49 9.24
C ASP A 34 6.26 -19.89 8.60
N GLU A 35 5.55 -20.89 9.14
CA GLU A 35 5.59 -22.26 8.65
C GLU A 35 5.09 -22.43 7.20
N PHE A 36 4.31 -21.46 6.67
CA PHE A 36 3.79 -21.44 5.30
C PHE A 36 4.62 -20.60 4.33
N GLY A 37 5.69 -19.95 4.81
CA GLY A 37 6.62 -19.19 3.99
C GLY A 37 6.68 -17.69 4.28
N LEU A 38 7.01 -16.92 3.25
CA LEU A 38 7.19 -15.47 3.34
C LEU A 38 5.84 -14.75 3.32
N LYS A 39 5.59 -13.89 4.30
CA LYS A 39 4.40 -13.05 4.43
C LYS A 39 4.71 -11.57 4.20
N ARG A 40 3.71 -10.81 3.83
CA ARG A 40 3.79 -9.35 3.61
C ARG A 40 4.77 -8.98 2.49
N MET A 41 4.92 -9.85 1.49
CA MET A 41 5.86 -9.63 0.40
C MET A 41 5.47 -8.38 -0.40
N ALA A 42 4.22 -8.28 -0.82
CA ALA A 42 3.75 -7.12 -1.59
C ALA A 42 3.77 -5.82 -0.75
N PHE A 43 3.54 -5.90 0.57
CA PHE A 43 3.70 -4.74 1.45
C PHE A 43 5.15 -4.24 1.47
N ASN A 44 6.13 -5.16 1.55
CA ASN A 44 7.54 -4.82 1.48
C ASN A 44 7.93 -4.25 0.11
N GLU A 45 7.51 -4.88 -0.99
CA GLU A 45 7.74 -4.38 -2.35
C GLU A 45 7.22 -2.95 -2.53
N GLY A 46 6.00 -2.67 -2.08
CA GLY A 46 5.41 -1.33 -2.13
C GLY A 46 6.16 -0.32 -1.27
N ALA A 47 6.66 -0.72 -0.10
CA ALA A 47 7.43 0.13 0.81
C ALA A 47 8.82 0.49 0.22
N ILE A 48 9.51 -0.49 -0.35
CA ILE A 48 10.79 -0.27 -1.04
C ILE A 48 10.58 0.64 -2.25
N GLN A 49 9.56 0.36 -3.05
CA GLN A 49 9.27 1.18 -4.21
C GLN A 49 8.88 2.62 -3.83
N TYR A 50 8.17 2.82 -2.72
CA TYR A 50 7.93 4.14 -2.15
C TYR A 50 9.24 4.86 -1.82
N MET A 51 10.23 4.18 -1.21
CA MET A 51 11.55 4.74 -0.94
C MET A 51 12.29 5.13 -2.22
N VAL A 52 12.34 4.22 -3.20
CA VAL A 52 12.99 4.43 -4.50
C VAL A 52 12.49 5.70 -5.17
N VAL A 53 11.16 5.82 -5.35
CA VAL A 53 10.58 6.97 -6.07
C VAL A 53 10.74 8.29 -5.31
N ASN A 54 10.88 8.25 -3.98
CA ASN A 54 11.18 9.45 -3.19
C ASN A 54 12.67 9.84 -3.22
N ILE A 55 13.59 8.87 -3.24
CA ILE A 55 15.03 9.11 -3.46
C ILE A 55 15.27 9.72 -4.84
N LEU A 56 14.63 9.17 -5.87
CA LEU A 56 14.70 9.67 -7.24
C LEU A 56 13.91 10.97 -7.46
N LYS A 57 13.16 11.44 -6.45
CA LYS A 57 12.32 12.64 -6.50
C LYS A 57 11.28 12.62 -7.62
N ASN A 58 10.75 11.42 -7.94
CA ASN A 58 9.70 11.30 -8.93
C ASN A 58 8.47 12.11 -8.55
N ASP A 59 7.79 12.69 -9.54
CA ASP A 59 6.53 13.40 -9.35
C ASP A 59 5.33 12.45 -9.33
N TYR A 60 4.22 12.95 -8.76
CA TYR A 60 2.95 12.23 -8.81
C TYR A 60 2.32 12.34 -10.20
N GLU A 61 2.07 11.20 -10.82
CA GLU A 61 1.36 11.09 -12.09
C GLU A 61 0.01 10.41 -11.91
N LYS A 62 -0.95 10.76 -12.77
CA LYS A 62 -2.20 10.03 -12.90
C LYS A 62 -1.98 8.87 -13.87
N VAL A 63 -2.33 7.67 -13.42
CA VAL A 63 -2.28 6.47 -14.23
C VAL A 63 -3.63 5.76 -14.21
N LYS A 64 -3.95 5.08 -15.30
CA LYS A 64 -5.13 4.20 -15.38
C LYS A 64 -4.65 2.78 -15.66
N LEU A 65 -4.98 1.85 -14.74
CA LEU A 65 -4.62 0.44 -14.79
C LEU A 65 -5.81 -0.40 -14.33
N TYR A 66 -6.17 -1.43 -15.08
CA TYR A 66 -7.30 -2.30 -14.74
C TYR A 66 -8.59 -1.50 -14.42
N ASP A 67 -8.83 -0.46 -15.20
CA ASP A 67 -9.93 0.51 -14.99
C ASP A 67 -9.93 1.21 -13.61
N ILE A 68 -8.76 1.26 -12.96
CA ILE A 68 -8.51 2.03 -11.73
C ILE A 68 -7.75 3.30 -12.09
N GLU A 69 -8.33 4.47 -11.80
CA GLU A 69 -7.63 5.74 -11.87
C GLU A 69 -6.98 6.05 -10.53
N LEU A 70 -5.68 6.22 -10.50
CA LEU A 70 -4.93 6.52 -9.28
C LEU A 70 -3.81 7.53 -9.53
N LYS A 71 -3.32 8.12 -8.44
CA LYS A 71 -2.09 8.93 -8.42
C LYS A 71 -0.96 8.12 -7.83
N THR A 72 0.18 8.06 -8.50
CA THR A 72 1.37 7.37 -7.99
C THR A 72 2.64 8.06 -8.46
N LYS A 73 3.71 7.93 -7.68
CA LYS A 73 5.09 8.25 -8.10
C LYS A 73 5.75 7.07 -8.81
N SER A 74 5.22 5.85 -8.63
CA SER A 74 5.71 4.63 -9.25
C SER A 74 4.83 4.22 -10.42
N ARG A 75 5.16 4.72 -11.60
CA ARG A 75 4.40 4.42 -12.81
C ARG A 75 4.70 3.02 -13.37
N LYS A 76 5.96 2.60 -13.29
CA LYS A 76 6.46 1.38 -13.95
C LYS A 76 6.41 0.16 -13.05
N TYR A 77 6.77 0.32 -11.77
CA TYR A 77 6.93 -0.79 -10.84
C TYR A 77 5.86 -0.76 -9.75
N PHE A 78 5.07 -1.80 -9.63
CA PHE A 78 4.04 -2.00 -8.60
C PHE A 78 3.10 -0.80 -8.34
N PRO A 79 2.57 -0.08 -9.37
CA PRO A 79 1.85 1.18 -9.15
C PRO A 79 0.65 1.07 -8.20
N LEU A 80 -0.14 -0.02 -8.26
CA LEU A 80 -1.28 -0.26 -7.36
C LEU A 80 -0.82 -0.50 -5.92
N ILE A 81 0.15 -1.40 -5.75
CA ILE A 81 0.69 -1.78 -4.44
C ILE A 81 1.38 -0.57 -3.80
N THR A 82 2.24 0.13 -4.55
CA THR A 82 2.91 1.35 -4.08
C THR A 82 1.93 2.44 -3.68
N ASN A 83 0.82 2.60 -4.42
CA ASN A 83 -0.21 3.56 -4.05
C ASN A 83 -0.87 3.21 -2.71
N LEU A 84 -1.29 1.94 -2.50
CA LEU A 84 -1.90 1.49 -1.23
C LEU A 84 -0.93 1.62 -0.05
N VAL A 85 0.34 1.23 -0.23
CA VAL A 85 1.37 1.38 0.80
C VAL A 85 1.67 2.86 1.08
N THR A 86 1.68 3.72 0.06
CA THR A 86 1.81 5.18 0.24
C THR A 86 0.69 5.74 1.11
N GLN A 87 -0.53 5.23 0.98
CA GLN A 87 -1.66 5.62 1.83
C GLN A 87 -1.39 5.28 3.30
N ILE A 88 -0.92 4.06 3.58
CA ILE A 88 -0.57 3.62 4.94
C ILE A 88 0.55 4.52 5.50
N ILE A 89 1.63 4.73 4.76
CA ILE A 89 2.75 5.59 5.17
C ILE A 89 2.30 7.03 5.43
N PHE A 90 1.36 7.56 4.64
CA PHE A 90 0.80 8.89 4.89
C PHE A 90 0.00 8.95 6.20
N LEU A 91 -0.78 7.92 6.49
CA LEU A 91 -1.62 7.86 7.69
C LEU A 91 -0.78 7.68 8.95
N GLU A 92 0.19 6.78 8.92
CA GLU A 92 1.12 6.49 10.03
C GLU A 92 2.16 7.59 10.27
N GLY A 93 2.57 8.25 9.22
CA GLY A 93 3.58 9.28 9.24
C GLY A 93 4.88 8.85 8.56
N ARG A 94 5.26 9.67 7.58
CA ARG A 94 6.48 9.46 6.79
C ARG A 94 7.74 9.36 7.63
N LYS A 95 7.87 10.20 8.66
CA LYS A 95 9.06 10.21 9.52
C LYS A 95 9.23 8.91 10.29
N GLU A 96 8.13 8.34 10.79
CA GLU A 96 8.17 7.08 11.52
C GLU A 96 8.53 5.91 10.60
N PHE A 97 7.99 5.89 9.37
CA PHE A 97 8.39 4.94 8.35
C PHE A 97 9.87 5.04 7.99
N GLU A 98 10.37 6.24 7.63
CA GLU A 98 11.76 6.45 7.21
C GLU A 98 12.77 6.12 8.31
N LYS A 99 12.42 6.38 9.58
CA LYS A 99 13.24 6.04 10.74
C LYS A 99 13.41 4.52 10.89
N ASN A 100 12.35 3.76 10.68
CA ASN A 100 12.33 2.34 11.01
C ASN A 100 12.71 1.42 9.84
N ILE A 101 12.44 1.83 8.59
CA ILE A 101 12.56 0.95 7.41
C ILE A 101 13.96 0.31 7.21
N PHE A 102 15.02 0.96 7.68
CA PHE A 102 16.39 0.45 7.59
C PHE A 102 16.95 -0.05 8.93
N ILE A 103 16.49 0.50 10.05
CA ILE A 103 17.04 0.19 11.39
C ILE A 103 16.34 -1.02 11.98
N ASN A 104 15.02 -0.96 12.10
CA ASN A 104 14.19 -2.04 12.60
C ASN A 104 12.83 -2.05 11.88
N PRO A 105 12.74 -2.65 10.68
CA PRO A 105 11.53 -2.63 9.88
C PRO A 105 10.31 -3.20 10.60
N LEU A 106 10.48 -4.15 11.50
CA LEU A 106 9.39 -4.76 12.26
C LEU A 106 8.73 -3.77 13.24
N ASP A 107 9.45 -2.75 13.72
CA ASP A 107 8.84 -1.72 14.58
C ASP A 107 7.77 -0.95 13.81
N PHE A 108 7.98 -0.68 12.51
CA PHE A 108 6.95 -0.08 11.68
C PHE A 108 5.75 -1.01 11.48
N VAL A 109 5.98 -2.31 11.35
CA VAL A 109 4.90 -3.31 11.28
C VAL A 109 4.08 -3.32 12.57
N TYR A 110 4.72 -3.35 13.74
CA TYR A 110 4.02 -3.31 15.04
C TYR A 110 3.26 -2.00 15.22
N TYR A 111 3.87 -0.87 14.87
CA TYR A 111 3.20 0.43 14.92
C TYR A 111 1.94 0.46 14.03
N THR A 112 2.03 -0.12 12.83
CA THR A 112 0.88 -0.22 11.92
C THR A 112 -0.20 -1.16 12.48
N ILE A 113 0.20 -2.27 13.12
CA ILE A 113 -0.74 -3.16 13.80
C ILE A 113 -1.49 -2.44 14.94
N ASP A 114 -0.79 -1.63 15.73
CA ASP A 114 -1.39 -0.86 16.83
C ASP A 114 -2.42 0.15 16.31
N THR A 115 -2.16 0.77 15.17
CA THR A 115 -3.08 1.76 14.59
C THR A 115 -4.27 1.13 13.88
N PHE A 116 -4.03 0.12 13.05
CA PHE A 116 -5.06 -0.49 12.18
C PHE A 116 -5.79 -1.67 12.85
N GLY A 117 -5.20 -2.27 13.86
CA GLY A 117 -5.61 -3.55 14.44
C GLY A 117 -5.06 -4.75 13.66
N GLU A 118 -4.69 -5.81 14.38
CA GLU A 118 -4.00 -6.98 13.84
C GLU A 118 -4.76 -7.64 12.68
N LEU A 119 -6.06 -7.91 12.86
CA LEU A 119 -6.88 -8.58 11.85
C LEU A 119 -7.04 -7.74 10.57
N ARG A 120 -7.20 -6.42 10.71
CA ARG A 120 -7.35 -5.51 9.57
C ARG A 120 -6.03 -5.34 8.83
N PHE A 121 -4.92 -5.21 9.56
CA PHE A 121 -3.60 -5.15 8.93
C PHE A 121 -3.25 -6.45 8.22
N LYS A 122 -3.59 -7.61 8.81
CA LYS A 122 -3.46 -8.89 8.14
C LYS A 122 -4.27 -8.92 6.84
N ALA A 123 -5.54 -8.51 6.86
CA ALA A 123 -6.37 -8.47 5.65
C ALA A 123 -5.78 -7.53 4.57
N ILE A 124 -5.23 -6.37 4.96
CA ILE A 124 -4.53 -5.48 4.03
C ILE A 124 -3.34 -6.21 3.38
N CYS A 125 -2.51 -6.88 4.16
CA CYS A 125 -1.34 -7.59 3.64
C CYS A 125 -1.74 -8.78 2.73
N ASP A 126 -2.74 -9.55 3.11
CA ASP A 126 -3.26 -10.68 2.32
C ASP A 126 -3.81 -10.18 0.96
N ASN A 127 -4.53 -9.07 0.96
CA ASN A 127 -5.06 -8.44 -0.26
C ASN A 127 -3.93 -7.89 -1.15
N LEU A 128 -2.89 -7.27 -0.58
CA LEU A 128 -1.72 -6.82 -1.34
C LEU A 128 -0.99 -7.99 -2.00
N ASP A 129 -0.74 -9.07 -1.26
CA ASP A 129 -0.12 -10.29 -1.78
C ASP A 129 -1.00 -10.96 -2.86
N TYR A 130 -2.33 -10.87 -2.71
CA TYR A 130 -3.27 -11.36 -3.72
C TYR A 130 -3.23 -10.53 -5.01
N ILE A 131 -3.20 -9.19 -4.92
CA ILE A 131 -3.03 -8.30 -6.09
C ILE A 131 -1.73 -8.64 -6.83
N LEU A 132 -0.64 -8.89 -6.11
CA LEU A 132 0.65 -9.27 -6.71
C LEU A 132 0.52 -10.58 -7.50
N LYS A 133 -0.07 -11.62 -6.91
CA LYS A 133 -0.31 -12.92 -7.57
C LYS A 133 -1.20 -12.80 -8.80
N LEU A 134 -2.27 -12.00 -8.72
CA LEU A 134 -3.16 -11.75 -9.86
C LEU A 134 -2.43 -11.04 -10.99
N LYS A 135 -1.59 -10.04 -10.68
CA LYS A 135 -0.75 -9.36 -11.68
C LYS A 135 0.22 -10.32 -12.36
N GLU A 136 0.89 -11.20 -11.62
CA GLU A 136 1.79 -12.22 -12.19
C GLU A 136 1.01 -13.18 -13.12
N LYS A 137 -0.18 -13.63 -12.68
CA LYS A 137 -1.06 -14.47 -13.49
C LYS A 137 -1.50 -13.75 -14.77
N PHE A 138 -1.89 -12.48 -14.67
CA PHE A 138 -2.24 -11.63 -15.81
C PHE A 138 -1.13 -11.57 -16.84
N VAL A 139 0.10 -11.22 -16.40
CA VAL A 139 1.28 -11.12 -17.27
C VAL A 139 1.62 -12.46 -17.94
N ARG A 140 1.46 -13.56 -17.22
CA ARG A 140 1.70 -14.90 -17.77
C ARG A 140 0.68 -15.27 -18.86
N ILE A 141 -0.62 -15.00 -18.65
CA ILE A 141 -1.67 -15.29 -19.63
C ILE A 141 -1.56 -14.34 -20.83
N SER A 142 -1.28 -13.06 -20.63
CA SER A 142 -1.15 -12.06 -21.70
C SER A 142 -0.02 -12.35 -22.70
N LYS A 143 0.95 -13.21 -22.31
CA LYS A 143 2.03 -13.70 -23.20
C LYS A 143 1.67 -14.95 -23.99
N GLN A 144 0.50 -15.55 -23.74
CA GLN A 144 0.02 -16.71 -24.45
C GLN A 144 -0.77 -16.31 -25.70
N GLU A 145 -1.04 -17.26 -26.58
CA GLU A 145 -1.85 -17.04 -27.78
C GLU A 145 -3.24 -16.51 -27.42
N LEU A 146 -3.73 -15.53 -28.17
CA LEU A 146 -5.04 -14.91 -27.95
C LEU A 146 -6.15 -15.92 -28.32
N SER A 147 -6.66 -16.62 -27.33
CA SER A 147 -7.89 -17.40 -27.41
C SER A 147 -9.03 -16.67 -26.69
N LEU A 148 -10.28 -17.01 -27.01
CA LEU A 148 -11.46 -16.46 -26.32
C LEU A 148 -11.41 -16.76 -24.80
N ASP A 149 -10.97 -17.97 -24.45
CA ASP A 149 -10.81 -18.39 -23.05
C ASP A 149 -9.77 -17.53 -22.32
N ASN A 150 -8.61 -17.27 -22.94
CA ASN A 150 -7.56 -16.41 -22.38
C ASN A 150 -8.05 -14.97 -22.20
N GLN A 151 -8.82 -14.45 -23.16
CA GLN A 151 -9.40 -13.11 -23.07
C GLN A 151 -10.38 -13.01 -21.89
N THR A 152 -11.30 -13.96 -21.76
CA THR A 152 -12.23 -14.02 -20.62
C THR A 152 -11.50 -14.15 -19.28
N MET A 153 -10.40 -14.93 -19.23
CA MET A 153 -9.58 -15.04 -18.03
C MET A 153 -8.90 -13.71 -17.68
N LEU A 154 -8.38 -12.97 -18.65
CA LEU A 154 -7.76 -11.67 -18.43
C LEU A 154 -8.77 -10.65 -17.89
N GLU A 155 -9.97 -10.58 -18.48
CA GLU A 155 -11.05 -9.70 -18.02
C GLU A 155 -11.46 -10.00 -16.56
N ASN A 156 -11.60 -11.29 -16.22
CA ASN A 156 -11.90 -11.69 -14.84
C ASN A 156 -10.81 -11.29 -13.86
N ILE A 157 -9.53 -11.46 -14.24
CA ILE A 157 -8.40 -11.04 -13.39
C ILE A 157 -8.40 -9.52 -13.20
N GLU A 158 -8.69 -8.73 -14.23
CA GLU A 158 -8.79 -7.26 -14.10
C GLU A 158 -9.89 -6.86 -13.12
N ILE A 159 -11.06 -7.51 -13.19
CA ILE A 159 -12.16 -7.27 -12.26
C ILE A 159 -11.75 -7.62 -10.82
N GLU A 160 -11.07 -8.75 -10.61
CA GLU A 160 -10.60 -9.17 -9.30
C GLU A 160 -9.56 -8.19 -8.74
N ILE A 161 -8.58 -7.76 -9.54
CA ILE A 161 -7.58 -6.76 -9.14
C ILE A 161 -8.29 -5.46 -8.71
N LYS A 162 -9.24 -4.99 -9.51
CA LYS A 162 -9.99 -3.77 -9.24
C LYS A 162 -10.78 -3.86 -7.93
N ASN A 163 -11.50 -4.94 -7.72
CA ASN A 163 -12.30 -5.15 -6.52
C ASN A 163 -11.40 -5.23 -5.27
N THR A 164 -10.34 -6.04 -5.32
CA THR A 164 -9.39 -6.20 -4.21
C THR A 164 -8.68 -4.87 -3.88
N PHE A 165 -8.33 -4.08 -4.90
CA PHE A 165 -7.72 -2.76 -4.69
C PHE A 165 -8.66 -1.82 -3.90
N PHE A 166 -9.93 -1.70 -4.31
CA PHE A 166 -10.87 -0.82 -3.64
C PHE A 166 -11.28 -1.34 -2.26
N GLU A 167 -11.41 -2.64 -2.07
CA GLU A 167 -11.62 -3.26 -0.77
C GLU A 167 -10.46 -2.93 0.18
N THR A 168 -9.22 -3.09 -0.27
CA THR A 168 -8.03 -2.77 0.53
C THR A 168 -7.99 -1.29 0.89
N GLN A 169 -8.29 -0.41 -0.06
CA GLN A 169 -8.39 1.03 0.19
C GLN A 169 -9.46 1.36 1.25
N GLU A 170 -10.61 0.69 1.17
CA GLU A 170 -11.70 0.88 2.15
C GLU A 170 -11.29 0.41 3.55
N ILE A 171 -10.60 -0.74 3.66
CA ILE A 171 -10.06 -1.23 4.93
C ILE A 171 -9.07 -0.21 5.51
N ILE A 172 -8.14 0.30 4.71
CA ILE A 172 -7.15 1.30 5.14
C ILE A 172 -7.86 2.56 5.68
N MET A 173 -8.80 3.13 4.92
CA MET A 173 -9.53 4.33 5.32
C MET A 173 -10.30 4.12 6.62
N LYS A 174 -11.13 3.08 6.68
CA LYS A 174 -11.98 2.79 7.84
C LYS A 174 -11.14 2.49 9.08
N SER A 175 -10.09 1.69 8.95
CA SER A 175 -9.25 1.33 10.10
C SER A 175 -8.64 2.56 10.76
N TYR A 176 -8.19 3.52 9.99
CA TYR A 176 -7.56 4.72 10.51
C TYR A 176 -8.57 5.77 10.96
N PHE A 177 -9.47 6.19 10.06
CA PHE A 177 -10.32 7.35 10.31
C PHE A 177 -11.47 7.09 11.28
N ASP A 178 -12.05 5.88 11.32
CA ASP A 178 -13.05 5.55 12.33
C ASP A 178 -12.40 5.50 13.72
N SER A 179 -11.22 4.85 13.84
CA SER A 179 -10.48 4.83 15.11
C SER A 179 -10.00 6.23 15.55
N TYR A 180 -9.70 7.13 14.61
CA TYR A 180 -9.36 8.51 14.94
C TYR A 180 -10.58 9.29 15.43
N LEU A 181 -11.73 9.12 14.77
CA LEU A 181 -12.97 9.81 15.11
C LEU A 181 -13.42 9.49 16.54
N ASP A 182 -13.27 8.22 16.97
CA ASP A 182 -13.62 7.76 18.30
C ASP A 182 -12.75 8.36 19.42
N ARG A 183 -11.63 8.99 19.07
CA ARG A 183 -10.67 9.59 20.02
C ARG A 183 -10.71 11.11 20.04
N ILE A 184 -11.60 11.74 19.27
CA ILE A 184 -11.70 13.20 19.21
C ILE A 184 -12.35 13.74 20.49
N GLU A 185 -11.60 14.54 21.24
CA GLU A 185 -12.05 15.18 22.48
C GLU A 185 -12.02 16.71 22.40
N THR A 186 -11.26 17.28 21.44
CA THR A 186 -11.05 18.71 21.35
C THR A 186 -11.34 19.26 19.94
N LEU A 187 -11.66 20.57 19.86
CA LEU A 187 -11.86 21.26 18.57
C LEU A 187 -10.60 21.24 17.69
N SER A 188 -9.41 21.29 18.30
CA SER A 188 -8.15 21.17 17.57
C SER A 188 -8.02 19.80 16.87
N GLU A 189 -8.46 18.73 17.51
CA GLU A 189 -8.46 17.39 16.93
C GLU A 189 -9.47 17.25 15.80
N VAL A 190 -10.64 17.90 15.91
CA VAL A 190 -11.60 18.00 14.80
C VAL A 190 -10.95 18.63 13.56
N ASP A 191 -10.23 19.74 13.73
CA ASP A 191 -9.56 20.43 12.63
C ASP A 191 -8.42 19.59 12.04
N ASN A 192 -7.65 18.90 12.88
CA ASN A 192 -6.62 17.97 12.45
C ASN A 192 -7.21 16.80 11.65
N TYR A 193 -8.31 16.22 12.11
CA TYR A 193 -9.05 15.17 11.43
C TYR A 193 -9.52 15.63 10.03
N ARG A 194 -10.22 16.79 9.98
CA ARG A 194 -10.70 17.38 8.72
C ARG A 194 -9.56 17.60 7.73
N LYS A 195 -8.44 18.16 8.21
CA LYS A 195 -7.25 18.40 7.40
C LYS A 195 -6.66 17.09 6.89
N LYS A 196 -6.53 16.10 7.76
CA LYS A 196 -5.91 14.82 7.39
C LYS A 196 -6.75 14.02 6.40
N ILE A 197 -8.07 13.90 6.60
CA ILE A 197 -8.96 13.22 5.67
C ILE A 197 -9.03 13.95 4.31
N PHE A 198 -9.00 15.28 4.30
CA PHE A 198 -8.95 16.06 3.07
C PHE A 198 -7.63 15.86 2.31
N LEU A 199 -6.49 15.91 3.00
CA LEU A 199 -5.18 15.71 2.41
C LEU A 199 -4.97 14.29 1.87
N TYR A 200 -5.60 13.30 2.49
CA TYR A 200 -5.56 11.91 2.05
C TYR A 200 -5.98 11.74 0.58
N ARG A 201 -6.91 12.55 0.11
CA ARG A 201 -7.32 12.59 -1.31
C ARG A 201 -6.17 12.80 -2.28
N ASN A 202 -5.13 13.51 -1.88
CA ASN A 202 -3.96 13.77 -2.73
C ASN A 202 -3.18 12.49 -3.04
N TYR A 203 -3.25 11.49 -2.17
CA TYR A 203 -2.55 10.21 -2.31
C TYR A 203 -3.37 9.15 -3.05
N ILE A 204 -4.69 9.19 -2.91
CA ILE A 204 -5.56 8.16 -3.50
C ILE A 204 -6.14 8.56 -4.86
N GLY A 205 -6.16 9.85 -5.18
CA GLY A 205 -6.90 10.35 -6.33
C GLY A 205 -8.41 10.46 -6.06
N LYS A 206 -9.19 10.65 -7.12
CA LYS A 206 -10.67 10.66 -7.05
C LYS A 206 -11.19 9.25 -7.20
N THR A 207 -11.70 8.68 -6.10
CA THR A 207 -12.38 7.39 -6.14
C THR A 207 -13.78 7.52 -5.55
N LYS A 208 -14.75 6.79 -6.10
CA LYS A 208 -16.13 6.78 -5.56
C LYS A 208 -16.16 6.29 -4.12
N VAL A 209 -15.29 5.37 -3.77
CA VAL A 209 -15.14 4.82 -2.41
C VAL A 209 -14.75 5.93 -1.45
N TYR A 210 -13.72 6.71 -1.78
CA TYR A 210 -13.29 7.84 -0.96
C TYR A 210 -14.38 8.92 -0.86
N ASP A 211 -14.95 9.35 -1.98
CA ASP A 211 -15.92 10.45 -1.99
C ASP A 211 -17.14 10.12 -1.10
N LYS A 212 -17.64 8.89 -1.18
CA LYS A 212 -18.71 8.41 -0.31
C LYS A 212 -18.29 8.43 1.17
N TYR A 213 -17.15 7.80 1.49
CA TYR A 213 -16.63 7.72 2.85
C TYR A 213 -16.35 9.11 3.45
N TYR A 214 -15.74 10.02 2.68
CA TYR A 214 -15.48 11.39 3.11
C TYR A 214 -16.76 12.12 3.53
N LEU A 215 -17.82 12.03 2.71
CA LEU A 215 -19.09 12.66 3.03
C LEU A 215 -19.73 12.08 4.31
N GLU A 216 -19.64 10.78 4.51
CA GLU A 216 -20.09 10.10 5.73
C GLU A 216 -19.34 10.60 6.97
N GLN A 217 -18.01 10.70 6.91
CA GLN A 217 -17.18 11.15 8.03
C GLN A 217 -17.43 12.64 8.37
N ILE A 218 -17.51 13.50 7.37
CA ILE A 218 -17.77 14.92 7.58
C ILE A 218 -19.19 15.15 8.16
N SER A 219 -20.16 14.30 7.82
CA SER A 219 -21.50 14.37 8.44
C SER A 219 -21.48 14.01 9.92
N LYS A 220 -20.68 13.03 10.33
CA LYS A 220 -20.50 12.65 11.75
C LYS A 220 -19.93 13.82 12.57
N LEU A 221 -18.97 14.57 12.04
CA LEU A 221 -18.36 15.72 12.71
C LEU A 221 -19.30 16.92 12.90
N LYS A 222 -20.42 16.99 12.18
CA LYS A 222 -21.44 18.06 12.37
C LYS A 222 -22.35 17.81 13.56
N ILE A 223 -22.28 16.62 14.14
CA ILE A 223 -23.11 16.20 15.29
C ILE A 223 -22.34 16.38 16.61
N ILE A 224 -21.02 16.58 16.52
CA ILE A 224 -20.14 16.90 17.65
C ILE A 224 -20.01 18.42 17.78
#